data_ddf6fc51be4d7510e1f86f044ebc0d57
#
_entry.id   ddf6fc51be4d7510e1f86f044ebc0d57
#
_cell.length_a   1.000
_cell.length_b   1.000
_cell.length_c   1.000
_cell.angle_alpha   90.00
_cell.angle_beta   90.00
_cell.angle_gamma   90.00
#
_symmetry.space_group_name_H-M   'P 1'
#
loop_
_entity.id
_entity.type
_entity.pdbx_description
1 polymer ?
#
loop_
_entity_poly.entity_id
_entity_poly.type
_entity_poly.pdbx_seq_one_letter_code
_entity_poly.pdbx_strand_id
1 'polypeptide(L)'
;EQCIKGAIEGTAQKGAFVVTYESIIPNLTALRNYKPMLRSFWSKGLFDEPSKRYFQLINRAPGMEDCVHRDALPAYDPYDSYERLFVAENVDKQSYLDRMTHFDFKTLLPALLQVEDRMSMAHGLESRVPFLDRELVEFAATIPASIKFKNGTMKYILRSAMSRYVPEQVMNRTDKMGFPTPFAVWAKGECRDFICDTLSTTKARQREYVDNAKVISKINGEGAFS
;
A
#
# COMPACT_ATOMS: atom_id res chain seq x y z
N GLU A 1 28.77 -3.35 6.03
CA GLU A 1 27.64 -2.43 5.88
C GLU A 1 27.99 -1.25 4.93
N GLN A 2 29.09 -0.54 5.16
CA GLN A 2 29.52 0.56 4.27
C GLN A 2 29.86 0.11 2.84
N CYS A 3 30.46 -1.07 2.64
CA CYS A 3 30.71 -1.63 1.31
C CYS A 3 29.43 -2.01 0.57
N ILE A 4 28.42 -2.54 1.29
CA ILE A 4 27.11 -2.85 0.73
C ILE A 4 26.38 -1.56 0.37
N LYS A 5 26.46 -0.54 1.22
CA LYS A 5 25.89 0.79 0.97
C LYS A 5 26.42 1.40 -0.31
N GLY A 6 27.75 1.45 -0.47
CA GLY A 6 28.39 2.00 -1.67
C GLY A 6 28.06 1.21 -2.95
N ALA A 7 27.97 -0.12 -2.86
CA ALA A 7 27.56 -0.95 -3.99
C ALA A 7 26.10 -0.71 -4.39
N ILE A 8 25.21 -0.54 -3.41
CA ILE A 8 23.80 -0.24 -3.62
C ILE A 8 23.62 1.14 -4.26
N GLU A 9 24.26 2.17 -3.71
CA GLU A 9 24.17 3.55 -4.23
C GLU A 9 24.74 3.65 -5.65
N GLY A 10 25.89 3.04 -5.92
CA GLY A 10 26.49 3.01 -7.25
C GLY A 10 25.67 2.26 -8.29
N THR A 11 24.96 1.22 -7.89
CA THR A 11 24.13 0.40 -8.76
C THR A 11 22.75 1.02 -8.99
N ALA A 12 22.20 1.70 -7.98
CA ALA A 12 20.93 2.43 -8.09
C ALA A 12 21.03 3.58 -9.10
N GLN A 13 22.13 4.33 -9.08
CA GLN A 13 22.38 5.42 -10.04
C GLN A 13 22.48 4.93 -11.47
N LYS A 14 22.97 3.70 -11.70
CA LYS A 14 23.14 3.11 -13.04
C LYS A 14 21.92 2.28 -13.51
N GLY A 15 20.86 2.20 -12.72
CA GLY A 15 19.69 1.36 -13.03
C GLY A 15 19.96 -0.15 -12.99
N ALA A 16 21.19 -0.58 -12.68
CA ALA A 16 21.60 -1.98 -12.66
C ALA A 16 21.23 -2.67 -11.32
N PHE A 17 20.86 -1.90 -10.30
CA PHE A 17 20.53 -2.41 -8.97
C PHE A 17 19.38 -3.43 -8.98
N VAL A 18 18.35 -3.17 -9.76
CA VAL A 18 17.19 -4.07 -9.87
C VAL A 18 17.60 -5.41 -10.50
N VAL A 19 18.48 -5.40 -11.48
CA VAL A 19 18.97 -6.62 -12.15
C VAL A 19 19.83 -7.47 -11.20
N THR A 20 20.65 -6.82 -10.37
CA THR A 20 21.49 -7.52 -9.39
C THR A 20 20.66 -8.16 -8.27
N TYR A 21 19.59 -7.47 -7.81
CA TYR A 21 18.69 -8.02 -6.82
C TYR A 21 17.76 -9.10 -7.38
N GLU A 22 17.37 -9.03 -8.63
CA GLU A 22 16.63 -10.11 -9.32
C GLU A 22 17.41 -11.45 -9.31
N SER A 23 18.73 -11.39 -9.27
CA SER A 23 19.57 -12.60 -9.17
C SER A 23 19.75 -13.11 -7.74
N ILE A 24 19.58 -12.25 -6.73
CA ILE A 24 19.78 -12.57 -5.32
C ILE A 24 18.48 -12.95 -4.62
N ILE A 25 17.35 -12.35 -5.03
CA ILE A 25 16.04 -12.62 -4.44
C ILE A 25 15.15 -13.33 -5.47
N PRO A 26 14.93 -14.65 -5.32
CA PRO A 26 14.28 -15.50 -6.34
C PRO A 26 12.91 -15.05 -6.83
N ASN A 27 12.22 -14.16 -6.11
CA ASN A 27 10.85 -13.72 -6.42
C ASN A 27 10.74 -12.25 -6.87
N LEU A 28 11.86 -11.57 -7.10
CA LEU A 28 11.82 -10.21 -7.64
C LEU A 28 11.27 -10.18 -9.07
N THR A 29 11.33 -11.29 -9.77
CA THR A 29 10.73 -11.46 -11.11
C THR A 29 9.20 -11.28 -11.07
N ALA A 30 8.54 -11.71 -10.00
CA ALA A 30 7.12 -11.49 -9.80
C ALA A 30 6.79 -10.00 -9.53
N LEU A 31 7.78 -9.22 -9.11
CA LEU A 31 7.65 -7.78 -8.86
C LEU A 31 8.01 -6.91 -10.07
N ARG A 32 8.22 -7.50 -11.25
CA ARG A 32 8.56 -6.74 -12.48
C ARG A 32 7.54 -5.65 -12.80
N ASN A 33 6.27 -5.89 -12.55
CA ASN A 33 5.20 -4.92 -12.77
C ASN A 33 5.20 -3.79 -11.72
N TYR A 34 5.92 -3.96 -10.62
CA TYR A 34 6.08 -2.96 -9.56
C TYR A 34 7.42 -2.21 -9.64
N LYS A 35 8.18 -2.37 -10.73
CA LYS A 35 9.50 -1.72 -10.90
C LYS A 35 9.53 -0.22 -10.62
N PRO A 36 8.57 0.60 -11.09
CA PRO A 36 8.57 2.04 -10.79
C PRO A 36 8.41 2.31 -9.30
N MET A 37 7.49 1.60 -8.65
CA MET A 37 7.24 1.72 -7.22
C MET A 37 8.45 1.28 -6.40
N LEU A 38 9.08 0.15 -6.76
CA LEU A 38 10.30 -0.33 -6.12
C LEU A 38 11.46 0.64 -6.31
N ARG A 39 11.64 1.20 -7.51
CA ARG A 39 12.66 2.24 -7.75
C ARG A 39 12.42 3.45 -6.86
N SER A 40 11.21 3.94 -6.77
CA SER A 40 10.86 5.07 -5.90
C SER A 40 11.10 4.74 -4.43
N PHE A 41 10.71 3.56 -3.99
CA PHE A 41 10.92 3.08 -2.62
C PHE A 41 12.40 2.92 -2.26
N TRP A 42 13.22 2.40 -3.20
CA TRP A 42 14.64 2.18 -2.97
C TRP A 42 15.49 3.43 -3.20
N SER A 43 15.02 4.40 -3.99
CA SER A 43 15.73 5.65 -4.21
C SER A 43 15.57 6.66 -3.07
N LYS A 44 14.50 6.53 -2.28
CA LYS A 44 14.20 7.42 -1.16
C LYS A 44 14.33 6.67 0.15
N GLY A 45 15.34 7.03 0.94
CA GLY A 45 15.43 6.58 2.32
C GLY A 45 15.73 5.09 2.52
N LEU A 46 16.50 4.46 1.63
CA LEU A 46 16.89 3.04 1.76
C LEU A 46 17.47 2.67 3.13
N PHE A 47 18.13 3.63 3.76
CA PHE A 47 18.77 3.48 5.07
C PHE A 47 18.05 4.24 6.18
N ASP A 48 16.88 4.81 5.89
CA ASP A 48 16.04 5.43 6.90
C ASP A 48 15.47 4.37 7.87
N GLU A 49 15.04 4.85 9.02
CA GLU A 49 14.32 4.03 9.98
C GLU A 49 13.15 3.27 9.33
N PRO A 50 12.90 2.01 9.73
CA PRO A 50 11.83 1.19 9.15
C PRO A 50 10.46 1.87 9.15
N SER A 51 10.14 2.66 10.16
CA SER A 51 8.91 3.44 10.24
C SER A 51 8.79 4.45 9.09
N LYS A 52 9.83 5.25 8.86
CA LYS A 52 9.86 6.24 7.77
C LYS A 52 9.74 5.59 6.40
N ARG A 53 10.42 4.46 6.21
CA ARG A 53 10.38 3.70 4.96
C ARG A 53 8.97 3.17 4.66
N TYR A 54 8.29 2.62 5.65
CA TYR A 54 6.93 2.13 5.44
C TYR A 54 5.94 3.26 5.23
N PHE A 55 6.10 4.38 5.95
CA PHE A 55 5.30 5.57 5.72
C PHE A 55 5.41 6.08 4.28
N GLN A 56 6.62 6.15 3.72
CA GLN A 56 6.81 6.54 2.32
C GLN A 56 6.10 5.60 1.33
N LEU A 57 6.03 4.30 1.65
CA LEU A 57 5.35 3.31 0.81
C LEU A 57 3.82 3.49 0.80
N ILE A 58 3.24 3.83 1.96
CA ILE A 58 1.79 3.98 2.11
C ILE A 58 1.29 5.40 1.85
N ASN A 59 2.16 6.41 1.91
CA ASN A 59 1.80 7.80 1.68
C ASN A 59 1.42 8.02 0.21
N ARG A 60 0.18 8.45 -0.01
CA ARG A 60 -0.39 8.74 -1.34
C ARG A 60 -0.44 10.24 -1.66
N ALA A 61 0.04 11.08 -0.74
CA ALA A 61 0.06 12.54 -0.94
C ALA A 61 1.13 13.04 -1.91
N PRO A 62 2.29 12.37 -2.13
CA PRO A 62 3.29 12.85 -3.06
C PRO A 62 2.70 13.17 -4.45
N GLY A 63 2.96 14.39 -4.93
CA GLY A 63 2.43 14.88 -6.19
C GLY A 63 1.06 15.56 -6.10
N MET A 64 0.45 15.62 -4.92
CA MET A 64 -0.81 16.32 -4.67
C MET A 64 -0.68 17.48 -3.67
N GLU A 65 0.53 17.73 -3.16
CA GLU A 65 0.79 18.72 -2.11
C GLU A 65 0.41 20.13 -2.53
N ASP A 66 0.57 20.46 -3.80
CA ASP A 66 0.23 21.76 -4.39
C ASP A 66 -1.28 21.95 -4.59
N CYS A 67 -2.05 20.87 -4.48
CA CYS A 67 -3.52 20.92 -4.54
C CYS A 67 -4.17 21.13 -3.16
N VAL A 68 -3.40 21.12 -2.07
CA VAL A 68 -3.92 21.24 -0.71
C VAL A 68 -3.52 22.58 -0.10
N HIS A 69 -4.52 23.33 0.37
CA HIS A 69 -4.28 24.56 1.12
C HIS A 69 -3.92 24.25 2.56
N ARG A 70 -2.63 24.11 2.83
CA ARG A 70 -2.11 23.71 4.15
C ARG A 70 -2.51 24.69 5.26
N ASP A 71 -2.62 25.97 4.93
CA ASP A 71 -2.99 27.03 5.89
C ASP A 71 -4.46 26.91 6.36
N ALA A 72 -5.30 26.22 5.60
CA ALA A 72 -6.69 25.93 5.97
C ALA A 72 -6.82 24.65 6.83
N LEU A 73 -5.74 23.91 7.02
CA LEU A 73 -5.72 22.69 7.83
C LEU A 73 -5.11 22.98 9.20
N PRO A 74 -5.59 22.31 10.27
CA PRO A 74 -4.92 22.38 11.56
C PRO A 74 -3.47 21.90 11.44
N ALA A 75 -2.61 22.39 12.33
CA ALA A 75 -1.22 21.93 12.44
C ALA A 75 -1.21 20.44 12.84
N TYR A 76 -1.21 19.56 11.85
CA TYR A 76 -1.26 18.12 11.99
C TYR A 76 -0.24 17.47 11.05
N ASP A 77 0.65 16.67 11.61
CA ASP A 77 1.52 15.81 10.82
C ASP A 77 0.95 14.38 10.78
N PRO A 78 0.55 13.90 9.60
CA PRO A 78 0.10 12.52 9.43
C PRO A 78 1.13 11.48 9.88
N TYR A 79 2.43 11.81 9.84
CA TYR A 79 3.50 10.93 10.28
C TYR A 79 3.41 10.65 11.78
N ASP A 80 3.10 11.63 12.61
CA ASP A 80 2.99 11.44 14.07
C ASP A 80 1.89 10.43 14.43
N SER A 81 0.76 10.48 13.73
CA SER A 81 -0.33 9.52 13.94
C SER A 81 0.00 8.14 13.41
N TYR A 82 0.67 8.08 12.29
CA TYR A 82 1.19 6.85 11.73
C TYR A 82 2.20 6.20 12.69
N GLU A 83 3.19 6.95 13.16
CA GLU A 83 4.28 6.43 13.98
C GLU A 83 3.76 5.85 15.30
N ARG A 84 2.81 6.51 15.96
CA ARG A 84 2.17 5.99 17.18
C ARG A 84 1.52 4.62 16.99
N LEU A 85 0.95 4.35 15.83
CA LEU A 85 0.38 3.04 15.52
C LEU A 85 1.43 2.02 15.11
N PHE A 86 2.44 2.46 14.36
CA PHE A 86 3.48 1.59 13.81
C PHE A 86 4.46 1.10 14.90
N VAL A 87 4.73 1.93 15.91
CA VAL A 87 5.65 1.65 17.03
C VAL A 87 4.90 1.32 18.32
N ALA A 88 3.71 0.74 18.21
CA ALA A 88 2.88 0.40 19.36
C ALA A 88 3.60 -0.58 20.31
N GLU A 89 3.37 -0.43 21.62
CA GLU A 89 4.06 -1.20 22.68
C GLU A 89 3.80 -2.70 22.62
N ASN A 90 2.65 -3.11 22.08
CA ASN A 90 2.24 -4.51 21.97
C ASN A 90 2.80 -5.22 20.73
N VAL A 91 3.72 -4.59 20.00
CA VAL A 91 4.34 -5.17 18.80
C VAL A 91 5.85 -5.32 19.02
N ASP A 92 6.40 -6.48 18.64
CA ASP A 92 7.82 -6.72 18.72
C ASP A 92 8.62 -5.67 17.93
N LYS A 93 9.50 -4.98 18.64
CA LYS A 93 10.35 -3.91 18.08
C LYS A 93 11.35 -4.43 17.04
N GLN A 94 11.69 -5.70 17.06
CA GLN A 94 12.64 -6.31 16.13
C GLN A 94 11.97 -6.85 14.86
N SER A 95 10.67 -7.12 14.90
CA SER A 95 9.92 -7.65 13.76
C SER A 95 9.29 -6.55 12.91
N TYR A 96 9.97 -6.17 11.83
CA TYR A 96 9.42 -5.19 10.88
C TYR A 96 8.13 -5.68 10.23
N LEU A 97 8.03 -6.96 9.89
CA LEU A 97 6.82 -7.55 9.30
C LEU A 97 5.63 -7.45 10.27
N ASP A 98 5.84 -7.71 11.56
CA ASP A 98 4.75 -7.66 12.53
C ASP A 98 4.27 -6.22 12.78
N ARG A 99 5.17 -5.23 12.72
CA ARG A 99 4.78 -3.80 12.75
C ARG A 99 3.95 -3.41 11.54
N MET A 100 4.35 -3.81 10.34
CA MET A 100 3.60 -3.55 9.11
C MET A 100 2.20 -4.18 9.18
N THR A 101 2.13 -5.45 9.55
CA THR A 101 0.85 -6.17 9.65
C THR A 101 -0.03 -5.61 10.76
N HIS A 102 0.54 -5.21 11.90
CA HIS A 102 -0.20 -4.52 12.96
C HIS A 102 -0.80 -3.20 12.48
N PHE A 103 0.00 -2.39 11.79
CA PHE A 103 -0.48 -1.13 11.25
C PHE A 103 -1.61 -1.35 10.23
N ASP A 104 -1.46 -2.26 9.30
CA ASP A 104 -2.49 -2.59 8.31
C ASP A 104 -3.76 -3.14 8.97
N PHE A 105 -3.61 -3.92 10.04
CA PHE A 105 -4.73 -4.44 10.81
C PHE A 105 -5.53 -3.34 11.52
N LYS A 106 -4.86 -2.27 11.96
CA LYS A 106 -5.49 -1.12 12.65
C LYS A 106 -6.04 -0.06 11.70
N THR A 107 -5.58 -0.01 10.45
CA THR A 107 -5.90 1.08 9.52
C THR A 107 -6.57 0.57 8.24
N LEU A 108 -5.84 -0.16 7.41
CA LEU A 108 -6.31 -0.63 6.11
C LEU A 108 -7.46 -1.63 6.23
N LEU A 109 -7.34 -2.61 7.13
CA LEU A 109 -8.34 -3.66 7.28
C LEU A 109 -9.71 -3.12 7.69
N PRO A 110 -9.85 -2.25 8.72
CA PRO A 110 -11.15 -1.66 9.05
C PRO A 110 -11.78 -0.89 7.89
N ALA A 111 -10.97 -0.18 7.10
CA ALA A 111 -11.47 0.53 5.94
C ALA A 111 -12.02 -0.41 4.86
N LEU A 112 -11.32 -1.51 4.58
CA LEU A 112 -11.78 -2.52 3.61
C LEU A 112 -13.07 -3.21 4.09
N LEU A 113 -13.15 -3.56 5.38
CA LEU A 113 -14.35 -4.16 5.95
C LEU A 113 -15.55 -3.21 5.91
N GLN A 114 -15.34 -1.93 6.17
CA GLN A 114 -16.41 -0.93 6.09
C GLN A 114 -16.94 -0.78 4.67
N VAL A 115 -16.07 -0.78 3.66
CA VAL A 115 -16.50 -0.70 2.25
C VAL A 115 -17.29 -1.96 1.87
N GLU A 116 -16.79 -3.12 2.22
CA GLU A 116 -17.46 -4.41 1.93
C GLU A 116 -18.84 -4.47 2.60
N ASP A 117 -18.91 -4.16 3.89
CA ASP A 117 -20.17 -4.15 4.65
C ASP A 117 -21.18 -3.18 4.04
N ARG A 118 -20.77 -1.95 3.73
CA ARG A 118 -21.65 -0.93 3.15
C ARG A 118 -22.19 -1.31 1.78
N MET A 119 -21.33 -1.88 0.92
CA MET A 119 -21.73 -2.30 -0.42
C MET A 119 -22.66 -3.53 -0.38
N SER A 120 -22.31 -4.53 0.40
CA SER A 120 -23.12 -5.74 0.52
C SER A 120 -24.46 -5.47 1.19
N MET A 121 -24.47 -4.69 2.28
CA MET A 121 -25.70 -4.33 3.00
C MET A 121 -26.64 -3.43 2.19
N ALA A 122 -26.11 -2.61 1.28
CA ALA A 122 -26.94 -1.85 0.34
C ALA A 122 -27.81 -2.76 -0.56
N HIS A 123 -27.41 -4.02 -0.70
CA HIS A 123 -28.13 -5.04 -1.45
C HIS A 123 -28.74 -6.16 -0.55
N GLY A 124 -28.75 -5.94 0.76
CA GLY A 124 -29.30 -6.91 1.72
C GLY A 124 -28.50 -8.19 1.84
N LEU A 125 -27.21 -8.16 1.47
CA LEU A 125 -26.28 -9.29 1.56
C LEU A 125 -25.42 -9.15 2.82
N GLU A 126 -25.29 -10.22 3.59
CA GLU A 126 -24.39 -10.26 4.73
C GLU A 126 -23.09 -10.97 4.34
N SER A 127 -21.99 -10.21 4.30
CA SER A 127 -20.66 -10.75 4.02
C SER A 127 -20.08 -11.48 5.23
N ARG A 128 -19.44 -12.61 4.99
CA ARG A 128 -18.72 -13.39 5.99
C ARG A 128 -17.24 -13.39 5.70
N VAL A 129 -16.44 -13.19 6.73
CA VAL A 129 -14.97 -13.03 6.64
C VAL A 129 -14.27 -14.12 7.48
N PRO A 130 -14.23 -15.37 7.02
CA PRO A 130 -13.75 -16.51 7.82
C PRO A 130 -12.30 -16.38 8.27
N PHE A 131 -11.46 -15.61 7.55
CA PHE A 131 -10.08 -15.33 7.96
C PHE A 131 -9.97 -14.34 9.12
N LEU A 132 -11.07 -13.72 9.53
CA LEU A 132 -11.13 -12.82 10.69
C LEU A 132 -11.82 -13.48 11.89
N ASP A 133 -11.97 -14.80 11.85
CA ASP A 133 -12.34 -15.56 13.04
C ASP A 133 -11.36 -15.25 14.18
N ARG A 134 -11.89 -15.00 15.38
CA ARG A 134 -11.10 -14.53 16.50
C ARG A 134 -9.98 -15.49 16.88
N GLU A 135 -10.26 -16.76 16.98
CA GLU A 135 -9.27 -17.77 17.37
C GLU A 135 -8.17 -17.88 16.32
N LEU A 136 -8.56 -17.82 15.04
CA LEU A 136 -7.61 -17.82 13.93
C LEU A 136 -6.71 -16.60 13.93
N VAL A 137 -7.26 -15.41 14.18
CA VAL A 137 -6.50 -14.15 14.25
C VAL A 137 -5.53 -14.15 15.43
N GLU A 138 -6.01 -14.52 16.62
CA GLU A 138 -5.18 -14.62 17.83
C GLU A 138 -4.04 -15.63 17.62
N PHE A 139 -4.32 -16.79 17.06
CA PHE A 139 -3.31 -17.78 16.70
C PHE A 139 -2.32 -17.23 15.67
N ALA A 140 -2.81 -16.62 14.59
CA ALA A 140 -1.96 -16.06 13.55
C ALA A 140 -1.04 -14.94 14.08
N ALA A 141 -1.47 -14.19 15.09
CA ALA A 141 -0.64 -13.19 15.74
C ALA A 141 0.57 -13.80 16.47
N THR A 142 0.45 -15.00 17.01
CA THR A 142 1.54 -15.70 17.71
C THR A 142 2.59 -16.33 16.77
N ILE A 143 2.27 -16.46 15.48
CA ILE A 143 3.17 -17.09 14.51
C ILE A 143 4.35 -16.15 14.20
N PRO A 144 5.62 -16.63 14.32
CA PRO A 144 6.79 -15.82 13.98
C PRO A 144 6.78 -15.31 12.53
N ALA A 145 7.25 -14.09 12.32
CA ALA A 145 7.35 -13.46 11.00
C ALA A 145 8.10 -14.32 9.97
N SER A 146 9.16 -15.04 10.41
CA SER A 146 9.97 -15.93 9.57
C SER A 146 9.21 -17.14 9.02
N ILE A 147 8.06 -17.49 9.62
CA ILE A 147 7.18 -18.57 9.17
C ILE A 147 6.04 -18.00 8.31
N LYS A 148 5.60 -16.78 8.59
CA LYS A 148 4.61 -16.07 7.75
C LYS A 148 5.17 -15.74 6.37
N PHE A 149 6.44 -15.33 6.33
CA PHE A 149 7.19 -15.02 5.12
C PHE A 149 8.51 -15.80 5.11
N LYS A 150 8.67 -16.71 4.17
CA LYS A 150 9.85 -17.58 4.08
C LYS A 150 10.32 -17.71 2.64
N ASN A 151 11.63 -17.55 2.41
CA ASN A 151 12.27 -17.71 1.10
C ASN A 151 11.58 -16.90 -0.02
N GLY A 152 11.22 -15.64 0.26
CA GLY A 152 10.51 -14.80 -0.71
C GLY A 152 9.02 -15.15 -0.92
N THR A 153 8.50 -16.17 -0.24
CA THR A 153 7.12 -16.60 -0.37
C THR A 153 6.26 -15.99 0.72
N MET A 154 5.33 -15.13 0.33
CA MET A 154 4.30 -14.60 1.23
C MET A 154 3.27 -15.67 1.59
N LYS A 155 2.70 -15.55 2.79
CA LYS A 155 1.69 -16.50 3.31
C LYS A 155 2.20 -17.95 3.34
N TYR A 156 3.50 -18.13 3.59
CA TYR A 156 4.16 -19.44 3.49
C TYR A 156 3.44 -20.51 4.32
N ILE A 157 3.18 -20.23 5.61
CA ILE A 157 2.52 -21.20 6.49
C ILE A 157 1.11 -21.54 5.98
N LEU A 158 0.33 -20.57 5.53
CA LEU A 158 -1.01 -20.80 5.00
C LEU A 158 -0.94 -21.68 3.75
N ARG A 159 -0.03 -21.38 2.82
CA ARG A 159 0.18 -22.21 1.62
C ARG A 159 0.56 -23.64 1.99
N SER A 160 1.48 -23.80 2.95
CA SER A 160 1.89 -25.12 3.42
C SER A 160 0.73 -25.91 4.05
N ALA A 161 -0.02 -25.27 4.92
CA ALA A 161 -1.18 -25.92 5.58
C ALA A 161 -2.29 -26.30 4.60
N MET A 162 -2.54 -25.46 3.59
CA MET A 162 -3.63 -25.63 2.63
C MET A 162 -3.25 -26.47 1.41
N SER A 163 -2.00 -26.94 1.29
CA SER A 163 -1.52 -27.68 0.12
C SER A 163 -2.31 -28.93 -0.22
N ARG A 164 -2.96 -29.55 0.77
CA ARG A 164 -3.79 -30.75 0.58
C ARG A 164 -5.24 -30.43 0.15
N TYR A 165 -5.68 -29.20 0.32
CA TYR A 165 -7.08 -28.80 0.13
C TYR A 165 -7.28 -27.91 -1.07
N VAL A 166 -6.23 -27.21 -1.51
CA VAL A 166 -6.29 -26.23 -2.59
C VAL A 166 -5.64 -26.82 -3.86
N PRO A 167 -6.27 -26.74 -5.03
CA PRO A 167 -5.71 -27.22 -6.28
C PRO A 167 -4.33 -26.61 -6.57
N GLU A 168 -3.45 -27.41 -7.15
CA GLU A 168 -2.07 -27.03 -7.44
C GLU A 168 -1.97 -25.75 -8.30
N GLN A 169 -2.87 -25.57 -9.26
CA GLN A 169 -2.94 -24.37 -10.09
C GLN A 169 -3.13 -23.09 -9.27
N VAL A 170 -3.93 -23.13 -8.20
CA VAL A 170 -4.15 -22.01 -7.29
C VAL A 170 -2.96 -21.84 -6.36
N MET A 171 -2.39 -22.95 -5.88
CA MET A 171 -1.21 -22.92 -5.01
C MET A 171 0.03 -22.33 -5.69
N ASN A 172 0.23 -22.62 -6.96
CA ASN A 172 1.37 -22.15 -7.74
C ASN A 172 1.17 -20.76 -8.34
N ARG A 173 0.01 -20.15 -8.13
CA ARG A 173 -0.28 -18.82 -8.63
C ARG A 173 0.64 -17.77 -8.04
N THR A 174 1.32 -16.99 -8.89
CA THR A 174 2.26 -15.93 -8.52
C THR A 174 1.76 -14.52 -8.89
N ASP A 175 0.74 -14.43 -9.72
CA ASP A 175 0.10 -13.20 -10.16
C ASP A 175 -0.87 -12.69 -9.09
N LYS A 176 -0.35 -12.13 -8.00
CA LYS A 176 -1.21 -11.47 -7.02
C LYS A 176 -1.78 -10.20 -7.63
N MET A 177 -3.09 -10.18 -7.82
CA MET A 177 -3.84 -8.95 -8.07
C MET A 177 -4.77 -8.68 -6.89
N GLY A 178 -4.75 -7.41 -6.40
CA GLY A 178 -5.82 -6.92 -5.54
C GLY A 178 -7.10 -6.69 -6.37
N PHE A 179 -8.02 -5.88 -5.85
CA PHE A 179 -9.15 -5.38 -6.64
C PHE A 179 -8.70 -4.07 -7.32
N PRO A 180 -8.12 -4.11 -8.54
CA PRO A 180 -7.72 -2.90 -9.22
C PRO A 180 -8.97 -2.15 -9.66
N THR A 181 -9.23 -1.03 -9.03
CA THR A 181 -10.24 -0.10 -9.50
C THR A 181 -9.63 0.70 -10.65
N PRO A 182 -10.17 0.66 -11.86
CA PRO A 182 -9.62 1.38 -13.00
C PRO A 182 -9.96 2.87 -12.94
N PHE A 183 -9.80 3.50 -11.76
CA PHE A 183 -10.18 4.88 -11.49
C PHE A 183 -9.50 5.86 -12.46
N ALA A 184 -8.24 5.64 -12.77
CA ALA A 184 -7.50 6.48 -13.72
C ALA A 184 -8.13 6.46 -15.12
N VAL A 185 -8.63 5.31 -15.56
CA VAL A 185 -9.33 5.15 -16.84
C VAL A 185 -10.68 5.86 -16.79
N TRP A 186 -11.44 5.63 -15.73
CA TRP A 186 -12.75 6.28 -15.55
C TRP A 186 -12.63 7.79 -15.44
N ALA A 187 -11.67 8.29 -14.64
CA ALA A 187 -11.47 9.72 -14.44
C ALA A 187 -11.05 10.48 -15.71
N LYS A 188 -10.37 9.80 -16.63
CA LYS A 188 -9.99 10.35 -17.95
C LYS A 188 -11.02 10.08 -19.04
N GLY A 189 -11.91 9.12 -18.83
CA GLY A 189 -12.93 8.68 -19.77
C GLY A 189 -14.36 9.01 -19.31
N GLU A 190 -15.14 7.97 -19.07
CA GLU A 190 -16.59 8.06 -18.85
C GLU A 190 -17.02 8.88 -17.62
N CYS A 191 -16.20 8.96 -16.57
CA CYS A 191 -16.49 9.73 -15.37
C CYS A 191 -15.89 11.14 -15.37
N ARG A 192 -15.15 11.52 -16.42
CA ARG A 192 -14.42 12.78 -16.47
C ARG A 192 -15.32 13.99 -16.26
N ASP A 193 -16.39 14.08 -17.02
CA ASP A 193 -17.29 15.23 -16.97
C ASP A 193 -17.99 15.31 -15.61
N PHE A 194 -18.46 14.18 -15.09
CA PHE A 194 -19.04 14.11 -13.74
C PHE A 194 -18.08 14.61 -12.66
N ILE A 195 -16.80 14.21 -12.71
CA ILE A 195 -15.80 14.64 -11.74
C ILE A 195 -15.52 16.14 -11.88
N CYS A 196 -15.31 16.61 -13.10
CA CYS A 196 -15.04 18.03 -13.38
C CYS A 196 -16.20 18.91 -12.95
N ASP A 197 -17.43 18.53 -13.26
CA ASP A 197 -18.64 19.27 -12.88
C ASP A 197 -18.80 19.28 -11.37
N THR A 198 -18.59 18.15 -10.69
CA THR A 198 -18.67 18.06 -9.23
C THR A 198 -17.67 19.00 -8.56
N LEU A 199 -16.41 18.99 -8.99
CA LEU A 199 -15.34 19.84 -8.46
C LEU A 199 -15.54 21.32 -8.81
N SER A 200 -16.28 21.62 -9.87
CA SER A 200 -16.58 22.99 -10.33
C SER A 200 -17.78 23.62 -9.62
N THR A 201 -18.54 22.86 -8.84
CA THR A 201 -19.71 23.39 -8.11
C THR A 201 -19.30 24.46 -7.09
N THR A 202 -20.22 25.40 -6.84
CA THR A 202 -20.02 26.42 -5.78
C THR A 202 -19.73 25.77 -4.42
N LYS A 203 -20.46 24.70 -4.08
CA LYS A 203 -20.27 23.95 -2.84
C LYS A 203 -18.86 23.35 -2.72
N ALA A 204 -18.30 22.83 -3.80
CA ALA A 204 -16.95 22.29 -3.81
C ALA A 204 -15.89 23.39 -3.68
N ARG A 205 -16.08 24.53 -4.38
CA ARG A 205 -15.17 25.68 -4.33
C ARG A 205 -15.14 26.39 -2.98
N GLN A 206 -16.25 26.35 -2.24
CA GLN A 206 -16.35 26.92 -0.88
C GLN A 206 -15.63 26.08 0.17
N ARG A 207 -15.17 24.88 -0.18
CA ARG A 207 -14.31 24.07 0.69
C ARG A 207 -12.87 24.51 0.52
N GLU A 208 -12.37 25.25 1.47
CA GLU A 208 -11.05 25.90 1.41
C GLU A 208 -9.85 24.94 1.54
N TYR A 209 -10.09 23.62 1.62
CA TYR A 209 -9.01 22.63 1.83
C TYR A 209 -8.27 22.24 0.56
N VAL A 210 -8.94 22.31 -0.58
CA VAL A 210 -8.42 21.79 -1.86
C VAL A 210 -8.57 22.82 -2.97
N ASP A 211 -7.51 23.03 -3.74
CA ASP A 211 -7.53 23.77 -4.99
C ASP A 211 -8.14 22.90 -6.10
N ASN A 212 -9.45 23.00 -6.27
CA ASN A 212 -10.19 22.21 -7.24
C ASN A 212 -9.74 22.45 -8.68
N ALA A 213 -9.27 23.67 -9.01
CA ALA A 213 -8.80 23.98 -10.35
C ALA A 213 -7.50 23.22 -10.66
N LYS A 214 -6.57 23.15 -9.70
CA LYS A 214 -5.36 22.33 -9.84
C LYS A 214 -5.65 20.85 -9.93
N VAL A 215 -6.61 20.34 -9.14
CA VAL A 215 -7.03 18.93 -9.23
C VAL A 215 -7.57 18.62 -10.63
N ILE A 216 -8.47 19.44 -11.15
CA ILE A 216 -9.02 19.28 -12.51
C ILE A 216 -7.90 19.35 -13.56
N SER A 217 -6.97 20.28 -13.43
CA SER A 217 -5.81 20.38 -14.32
C SER A 217 -4.97 19.10 -14.30
N LYS A 218 -4.73 18.52 -13.11
CA LYS A 218 -3.99 17.26 -12.98
C LYS A 218 -4.74 16.09 -13.61
N ILE A 219 -6.08 16.00 -13.47
CA ILE A 219 -6.89 14.95 -14.10
C ILE A 219 -6.75 15.00 -15.63
N ASN A 220 -6.67 16.21 -16.18
CA ASN A 220 -6.54 16.44 -17.62
C ASN A 220 -5.09 16.27 -18.14
N GLY A 221 -4.10 16.24 -17.26
CA GLY A 221 -2.68 16.08 -17.61
C GLY A 221 -2.29 14.65 -17.91
N GLU A 222 -1.21 14.46 -18.70
CA GLU A 222 -0.72 13.14 -19.10
C GLU A 222 -0.16 12.31 -17.92
N GLY A 223 0.25 12.92 -16.81
CA GLY A 223 0.84 12.26 -15.65
C GLY A 223 -0.13 11.93 -14.51
N ALA A 224 -1.42 12.24 -14.66
CA ALA A 224 -2.38 12.00 -13.62
C ALA A 224 -2.61 10.50 -13.39
N PHE A 225 -2.47 10.05 -12.17
CA PHE A 225 -2.73 8.66 -11.74
C PHE A 225 -1.76 7.61 -12.29
N SER A 226 -0.52 7.99 -12.68
CA SER A 226 0.56 7.05 -13.02
C SER A 226 1.23 6.43 -11.80
#